data_80dc6f64cefd5a901132ec4706029e0c
#
_entry.id   80dc6f64cefd5a901132ec4706029e0c
#
_cell.length_a   1.000
_cell.length_b   1.000
_cell.length_c   1.000
_cell.angle_alpha   90.00
_cell.angle_beta   90.00
_cell.angle_gamma   90.00
#
_symmetry.space_group_name_H-M   'P 1'
#
loop_
_entity.id
_entity.type
_entity.pdbx_description
1 polymer ?
#
loop_
_entity_poly.entity_id
_entity_poly.type
_entity_poly.pdbx_seq_one_letter_code
_entity_poly.pdbx_strand_id
1 'polypeptide(L)'
;MKAPDVGDVVWLMFDPQAGHEQSGHRPALVMSPAAYNHKTGLMVCCPMTSQIKGYPFEVITQVDGVDCAVLSDQVKSLDWRVRRAKKKATVSKEVMLHVQAKLKALLSLP
;
A
#
# COMPACT_ATOMS: atom_id res chain seq x y z
N MET A 1 16.24 11.66 -3.91
CA MET A 1 14.83 11.26 -3.96
C MET A 1 14.26 11.21 -2.54
N LYS A 2 13.10 11.80 -2.37
CA LYS A 2 12.43 11.84 -1.08
C LYS A 2 11.77 10.49 -0.79
N ALA A 3 11.97 9.96 0.41
CA ALA A 3 11.36 8.68 0.79
C ALA A 3 9.83 8.80 0.87
N PRO A 4 9.09 7.74 0.50
CA PRO A 4 7.65 7.70 0.74
C PRO A 4 7.34 7.80 2.23
N ASP A 5 6.17 8.35 2.56
CA ASP A 5 5.72 8.50 3.94
C ASP A 5 4.38 7.79 4.14
N VAL A 6 4.05 7.53 5.38
CA VAL A 6 2.79 6.90 5.75
C VAL A 6 1.62 7.68 5.15
N GLY A 7 0.69 6.96 4.50
CA GLY A 7 -0.46 7.57 3.85
C GLY A 7 -0.25 7.96 2.40
N ASP A 8 1.00 7.93 1.92
CA ASP A 8 1.27 8.15 0.49
C ASP A 8 0.78 6.99 -0.33
N VAL A 9 0.20 7.29 -1.50
CA VAL A 9 -0.03 6.31 -2.55
C VAL A 9 1.12 6.45 -3.54
N VAL A 10 1.86 5.36 -3.75
CA VAL A 10 2.99 5.36 -4.66
C VAL A 10 2.74 4.37 -5.79
N TRP A 11 3.31 4.67 -6.96
CA TRP A 11 3.25 3.83 -8.15
C TRP A 11 4.56 3.07 -8.24
N LEU A 12 4.51 1.74 -8.31
CA LEU A 12 5.72 0.92 -8.34
C LEU A 12 5.48 -0.43 -8.99
N MET A 13 6.57 -1.16 -9.27
CA MET A 13 6.53 -2.49 -9.86
C MET A 13 6.45 -3.56 -8.76
N PHE A 14 5.46 -4.42 -8.87
CA PHE A 14 5.25 -5.52 -7.94
C PHE A 14 5.86 -6.85 -8.38
N ASP A 15 6.29 -6.97 -9.63
CA ASP A 15 6.89 -8.20 -10.11
C ASP A 15 8.22 -8.50 -9.41
N PRO A 16 8.59 -9.77 -9.23
CA PRO A 16 7.85 -10.95 -9.66
C PRO A 16 6.66 -11.27 -8.76
N GLN A 17 5.61 -11.81 -9.39
CA GLN A 17 4.42 -12.28 -8.71
C GLN A 17 4.61 -13.72 -8.23
N ALA A 18 4.01 -14.05 -7.07
CA ALA A 18 3.95 -15.43 -6.59
C ALA A 18 2.49 -15.77 -6.24
N GLY A 19 1.94 -16.75 -6.94
CA GLY A 19 0.57 -17.23 -6.69
C GLY A 19 -0.49 -16.14 -6.84
N HIS A 20 -1.22 -15.86 -5.77
CA HIS A 20 -2.34 -14.90 -5.76
C HIS A 20 -1.94 -13.46 -5.45
N GLU A 21 -0.64 -13.19 -5.34
CA GLU A 21 -0.17 -11.84 -5.08
C GLU A 21 -0.38 -10.93 -6.28
N GLN A 22 -0.51 -9.62 -6.00
CA GLN A 22 -0.59 -8.63 -7.07
C GLN A 22 0.70 -8.60 -7.88
N SER A 23 0.59 -8.32 -9.17
CA SER A 23 1.71 -8.26 -10.10
C SER A 23 1.62 -7.01 -10.97
N GLY A 24 2.72 -6.72 -11.67
CA GLY A 24 2.79 -5.62 -12.59
C GLY A 24 3.00 -4.27 -11.92
N HIS A 25 2.87 -3.21 -12.70
CA HIS A 25 3.04 -1.83 -12.24
C HIS A 25 1.73 -1.34 -11.65
N ARG A 26 1.71 -1.06 -10.34
CA ARG A 26 0.46 -0.77 -9.62
C ARG A 26 0.68 0.24 -8.52
N PRO A 27 -0.40 0.89 -8.04
CA PRO A 27 -0.31 1.73 -6.85
C PRO A 27 -0.27 0.88 -5.56
N ALA A 28 0.36 1.45 -4.54
CA ALA A 28 0.41 0.87 -3.21
C ALA A 28 0.25 1.97 -2.17
N LEU A 29 -0.41 1.63 -1.07
CA LEU A 29 -0.53 2.52 0.09
C LEU A 29 0.62 2.26 1.04
N VAL A 30 1.37 3.31 1.36
CA VAL A 30 2.52 3.23 2.26
C VAL A 30 2.04 3.25 3.70
N MET A 31 2.47 2.26 4.48
CA MET A 31 2.06 2.07 5.87
C MET A 31 3.15 2.43 6.87
N SER A 32 4.40 2.53 6.45
CA SER A 32 5.52 2.85 7.32
C SER A 32 6.00 4.29 7.12
N PRO A 33 6.57 4.92 8.17
CA PRO A 33 6.94 6.33 8.09
C PRO A 33 8.21 6.58 7.29
N ALA A 34 8.32 7.80 6.75
CA ALA A 34 9.44 8.22 5.91
C ALA A 34 10.78 8.02 6.61
N ALA A 35 10.86 8.25 7.92
CA ALA A 35 12.11 8.08 8.67
C ALA A 35 12.63 6.63 8.57
N TYR A 36 11.76 5.65 8.73
CA TYR A 36 12.10 4.25 8.55
C TYR A 36 12.45 3.95 7.08
N ASN A 37 11.60 4.43 6.18
CA ASN A 37 11.74 4.15 4.75
C ASN A 37 13.05 4.72 4.18
N HIS A 38 13.42 5.93 4.61
CA HIS A 38 14.66 6.56 4.19
C HIS A 38 15.87 5.79 4.70
N LYS A 39 15.83 5.41 5.98
CA LYS A 39 16.97 4.77 6.63
C LYS A 39 17.26 3.37 6.11
N THR A 40 16.22 2.62 5.82
CA THR A 40 16.35 1.20 5.42
C THR A 40 16.33 0.98 3.91
N GLY A 41 15.75 1.90 3.14
CA GLY A 41 15.45 1.66 1.73
C GLY A 41 14.24 0.76 1.50
N LEU A 42 13.58 0.34 2.58
CA LEU A 42 12.37 -0.49 2.53
C LEU A 42 11.17 0.35 2.91
N MET A 43 9.98 -0.14 2.57
CA MET A 43 8.73 0.40 3.07
C MET A 43 7.75 -0.75 3.27
N VAL A 44 6.91 -0.64 4.30
CA VAL A 44 5.77 -1.54 4.46
C VAL A 44 4.60 -0.92 3.70
N CYS A 45 3.97 -1.69 2.83
CA CYS A 45 2.90 -1.18 1.99
C CYS A 45 1.84 -2.24 1.70
N CYS A 46 0.67 -1.78 1.26
CA CYS A 46 -0.41 -2.63 0.81
C CYS A 46 -0.67 -2.31 -0.67
N PRO A 47 -0.67 -3.32 -1.56
CA PRO A 47 -1.00 -3.06 -2.96
C PRO A 47 -2.45 -2.60 -3.09
N MET A 48 -2.73 -1.87 -4.16
CA MET A 48 -4.07 -1.37 -4.47
C MET A 48 -4.48 -1.88 -5.84
N THR A 49 -5.78 -2.04 -6.03
CA THR A 49 -6.33 -2.51 -7.31
C THR A 49 -7.63 -1.79 -7.63
N SER A 50 -7.89 -1.56 -8.92
CA SER A 50 -9.17 -1.07 -9.38
C SER A 50 -10.19 -2.21 -9.58
N GLN A 51 -9.76 -3.46 -9.48
CA GLN A 51 -10.65 -4.62 -9.57
C GLN A 51 -11.17 -4.97 -8.18
N ILE A 52 -12.23 -4.29 -7.77
CA ILE A 52 -12.83 -4.45 -6.44
C ILE A 52 -13.68 -5.72 -6.43
N LYS A 53 -13.41 -6.61 -5.48
CA LYS A 53 -14.11 -7.90 -5.37
C LYS A 53 -15.01 -8.02 -4.15
N GLY A 54 -14.93 -7.06 -3.22
CA GLY A 54 -15.77 -7.06 -2.01
C GLY A 54 -15.26 -7.94 -0.88
N TYR A 55 -13.97 -8.26 -0.87
CA TYR A 55 -13.37 -9.02 0.23
C TYR A 55 -13.32 -8.20 1.52
N PRO A 56 -13.44 -8.86 2.70
CA PRO A 56 -13.44 -8.14 3.98
C PRO A 56 -12.19 -7.29 4.25
N PHE A 57 -11.05 -7.66 3.69
CA PHE A 57 -9.80 -6.92 3.89
C PHE A 57 -9.55 -5.82 2.86
N GLU A 58 -10.46 -5.63 1.92
CA GLU A 58 -10.42 -4.50 1.00
C GLU A 58 -10.92 -3.24 1.68
N VAL A 59 -10.17 -2.15 1.54
CA VAL A 59 -10.61 -0.82 1.98
C VAL A 59 -10.75 0.06 0.74
N ILE A 60 -11.96 0.54 0.49
CA ILE A 60 -12.28 1.31 -0.72
C ILE A 60 -11.86 2.76 -0.53
N THR A 61 -11.20 3.30 -1.54
CA THR A 61 -10.84 4.70 -1.62
C THR A 61 -10.82 5.13 -3.08
N GLN A 62 -10.55 6.41 -3.33
CA GLN A 62 -10.38 6.92 -4.69
C GLN A 62 -8.98 7.46 -4.87
N VAL A 63 -8.41 7.18 -6.04
CA VAL A 63 -7.12 7.75 -6.47
C VAL A 63 -7.35 8.38 -7.83
N ASP A 64 -7.15 9.69 -7.92
CA ASP A 64 -7.37 10.46 -9.15
C ASP A 64 -8.79 10.23 -9.71
N GLY A 65 -9.79 10.16 -8.84
CA GLY A 65 -11.19 9.98 -9.24
C GLY A 65 -11.57 8.54 -9.58
N VAL A 66 -10.66 7.58 -9.47
CA VAL A 66 -10.92 6.17 -9.77
C VAL A 66 -11.07 5.39 -8.47
N ASP A 67 -12.14 4.61 -8.37
CA ASP A 67 -12.35 3.74 -7.21
C ASP A 67 -11.30 2.63 -7.19
N CYS A 68 -10.67 2.46 -6.03
CA CYS A 68 -9.63 1.46 -5.79
C CYS A 68 -9.86 0.77 -4.46
N ALA A 69 -9.36 -0.44 -4.34
CA ALA A 69 -9.33 -1.15 -3.06
C ALA A 69 -7.89 -1.28 -2.59
N VAL A 70 -7.66 -0.95 -1.32
CA VAL A 70 -6.41 -1.26 -0.64
C VAL A 70 -6.51 -2.71 -0.17
N LEU A 71 -5.56 -3.54 -0.59
CA LEU A 71 -5.55 -4.96 -0.24
C LEU A 71 -4.77 -5.14 1.06
N SER A 72 -5.46 -4.96 2.19
CA SER A 72 -4.79 -4.94 3.50
C SER A 72 -4.15 -6.28 3.86
N ASP A 73 -4.70 -7.40 3.38
CA ASP A 73 -4.16 -8.74 3.64
C ASP A 73 -2.95 -9.08 2.77
N GLN A 74 -2.59 -8.22 1.82
CA GLN A 74 -1.38 -8.38 1.03
C GLN A 74 -0.26 -7.43 1.47
N VAL A 75 -0.29 -7.02 2.72
CA VAL A 75 0.74 -6.17 3.30
C VAL A 75 2.11 -6.82 3.16
N LYS A 76 3.10 -6.04 2.71
CA LYS A 76 4.44 -6.57 2.47
C LYS A 76 5.48 -5.46 2.59
N SER A 77 6.72 -5.89 2.77
CA SER A 77 7.89 -5.00 2.76
C SER A 77 8.54 -5.05 1.39
N LEU A 78 8.76 -3.90 0.79
CA LEU A 78 9.36 -3.79 -0.54
C LEU A 78 10.48 -2.74 -0.53
N ASP A 79 11.45 -2.93 -1.40
CA ASP A 79 12.50 -1.93 -1.64
C ASP A 79 11.95 -0.84 -2.57
N TRP A 80 11.69 0.33 -2.01
CA TRP A 80 11.06 1.41 -2.77
C TRP A 80 12.01 2.10 -3.76
N ARG A 81 13.32 2.03 -3.49
CA ARG A 81 14.32 2.63 -4.38
C ARG A 81 14.51 1.79 -5.64
N VAL A 82 14.72 0.49 -5.47
CA VAL A 82 14.90 -0.44 -6.60
C VAL A 82 13.66 -0.48 -7.47
N ARG A 83 12.49 -0.45 -6.85
CA ARG A 83 11.20 -0.50 -7.57
C ARG A 83 10.75 0.88 -8.06
N ARG A 84 11.56 1.92 -7.86
CA ARG A 84 11.33 3.28 -8.35
C ARG A 84 9.95 3.80 -7.98
N ALA A 85 9.59 3.67 -6.72
CA ALA A 85 8.31 4.14 -6.22
C ALA A 85 8.18 5.65 -6.42
N LYS A 86 7.06 6.08 -7.02
CA LYS A 86 6.76 7.50 -7.26
C LYS A 86 5.46 7.86 -6.54
N LYS A 87 5.48 8.93 -5.79
CA LYS A 87 4.28 9.43 -5.14
C LYS A 87 3.25 9.87 -6.18
N LYS A 88 2.03 9.37 -6.01
CA LYS A 88 0.91 9.64 -6.91
C LYS A 88 -0.18 10.45 -6.20
N ALA A 89 -0.44 10.15 -4.94
CA ALA A 89 -1.53 10.75 -4.18
C ALA A 89 -1.29 10.55 -2.69
N THR A 90 -2.24 11.00 -1.89
CA THR A 90 -2.28 10.75 -0.43
C THR A 90 -3.70 10.36 -0.08
N VAL A 91 -3.86 9.37 0.78
CA VAL A 91 -5.20 9.02 1.27
C VAL A 91 -5.58 9.83 2.50
N SER A 92 -6.87 9.85 2.81
CA SER A 92 -7.36 10.53 4.01
C SER A 92 -6.96 9.77 5.28
N LYS A 93 -6.96 10.48 6.39
CA LYS A 93 -6.74 9.87 7.71
C LYS A 93 -7.76 8.76 7.99
N GLU A 94 -9.00 8.93 7.53
CA GLU A 94 -10.05 7.94 7.71
C GLU A 94 -9.73 6.63 7.01
N VAL A 95 -9.25 6.69 5.77
CA VAL A 95 -8.81 5.50 5.02
C VAL A 95 -7.66 4.82 5.76
N MET A 96 -6.69 5.58 6.27
CA MET A 96 -5.57 5.02 7.03
C MET A 96 -6.06 4.28 8.26
N LEU A 97 -7.01 4.84 8.99
CA LEU A 97 -7.57 4.19 10.18
C LEU A 97 -8.27 2.87 9.84
N HIS A 98 -8.99 2.84 8.72
CA HIS A 98 -9.65 1.61 8.26
C HIS A 98 -8.62 0.52 7.91
N VAL A 99 -7.58 0.87 7.18
CA VAL A 99 -6.52 -0.09 6.81
C VAL A 99 -5.81 -0.58 8.06
N GLN A 100 -5.47 0.33 8.98
CA GLN A 100 -4.82 -0.03 10.23
C GLN A 100 -5.68 -0.99 11.07
N ALA A 101 -6.99 -0.77 11.12
CA ALA A 101 -7.91 -1.66 11.82
C ALA A 101 -7.92 -3.07 11.21
N LYS A 102 -7.90 -3.16 9.87
CA LYS A 102 -7.79 -4.45 9.17
C LYS A 102 -6.49 -5.16 9.50
N LEU A 103 -5.38 -4.42 9.51
CA LEU A 103 -4.06 -4.98 9.84
C LEU A 103 -3.99 -5.46 11.29
N LYS A 104 -4.58 -4.70 12.22
CA LYS A 104 -4.64 -5.14 13.62
C LYS A 104 -5.38 -6.46 13.75
N ALA A 105 -6.50 -6.60 13.06
CA ALA A 105 -7.27 -7.84 13.06
C ALA A 105 -6.48 -8.99 12.44
N LEU A 106 -5.88 -8.75 11.27
CA LEU A 106 -5.14 -9.77 10.54
C LEU A 106 -3.93 -10.28 11.33
N LEU A 107 -3.23 -9.37 11.99
CA LEU A 107 -1.99 -9.69 12.71
C LEU A 107 -2.24 -10.00 14.19
N SER A 108 -3.48 -10.00 14.61
CA SER A 108 -3.89 -10.27 16.00
C SER A 108 -3.22 -9.32 16.99
N LEU A 109 -3.11 -8.05 16.62
CA LEU A 109 -2.54 -7.02 17.49
C LEU A 109 -3.58 -6.50 18.48
N PRO A 110 -3.15 -6.16 19.72
CA PRO A 110 -4.05 -5.60 20.72
C PRO A 110 -4.57 -4.20 20.37
#